data_3902ea18eb5817100f6c66c573b69a60
#
_entry.id   3902ea18eb5817100f6c66c573b69a60
#
_cell.length_a   1.000
_cell.length_b   1.000
_cell.length_c   1.000
_cell.angle_alpha   90.00
_cell.angle_beta   90.00
_cell.angle_gamma   90.00
#
_symmetry.space_group_name_H-M   'P 1'
#
loop_
_entity.id
_entity.type
_entity.pdbx_description
1 polymer ?
#
loop_
_entity_poly.entity_id
_entity_poly.type
_entity_poly.pdbx_seq_one_letter_code
_entity_poly.pdbx_strand_id
1 'polypeptide(L)'
;FTQPCLTAMEWPEKRLTVYGAAFSGPEQPEGFLTGFTAPADGNIHIGLLHGEVDPAEARYNPIRREEIAASSLDYLALGHIHKRTEPLTCGKTICAWPGCPEGRGFDELGEKGFYSGTVGDDGRISLTFIPFARRRYEILTVDVTGREPRAAVEAALPAETALDLYRILLTG
;
A
#
# COMPACT_ATOMS: atom_id res chain seq x y z
N PHE A 1 3.41 3.81 -17.48
CA PHE A 1 2.97 2.53 -18.06
C PHE A 1 1.54 2.67 -18.55
N THR A 2 1.28 2.27 -19.78
CA THR A 2 -0.04 2.43 -20.45
C THR A 2 -0.51 1.15 -21.14
N GLN A 3 0.29 0.09 -21.08
CA GLN A 3 -0.03 -1.18 -21.76
C GLN A 3 -0.59 -2.20 -20.75
N PRO A 4 -1.53 -3.07 -21.19
CA PRO A 4 -2.08 -4.14 -20.36
C PRO A 4 -1.17 -5.38 -20.33
N CYS A 5 0.13 -5.16 -20.30
CA CYS A 5 1.17 -6.16 -20.12
C CYS A 5 2.37 -5.50 -19.44
N LEU A 6 3.23 -6.30 -18.83
CA LEU A 6 4.47 -5.80 -18.24
C LEU A 6 5.35 -5.17 -19.32
N THR A 7 5.70 -3.92 -19.10
CA THR A 7 6.69 -3.18 -19.87
C THR A 7 7.78 -2.68 -18.97
N ALA A 8 8.99 -2.50 -19.49
CA ALA A 8 10.16 -2.04 -18.76
C ALA A 8 10.49 -0.59 -19.09
N MET A 9 10.95 0.15 -18.07
CA MET A 9 11.65 1.43 -18.21
C MET A 9 13.03 1.26 -17.58
N GLU A 10 14.07 1.67 -18.28
CA GLU A 10 15.46 1.44 -17.87
C GLU A 10 16.18 2.76 -17.60
N TRP A 11 17.00 2.75 -16.55
CA TRP A 11 17.96 3.81 -16.21
C TRP A 11 19.35 3.18 -16.09
N PRO A 12 20.06 3.01 -17.21
CA PRO A 12 21.35 2.31 -17.25
C PRO A 12 22.39 2.92 -16.31
N GLU A 13 22.41 4.24 -16.19
CA GLU A 13 23.32 4.98 -15.31
C GLU A 13 23.10 4.69 -13.82
N LYS A 14 21.92 4.17 -13.46
CA LYS A 14 21.55 3.75 -12.10
C LYS A 14 21.51 2.23 -11.94
N ARG A 15 21.77 1.50 -13.01
CA ARG A 15 21.57 0.05 -13.06
C ARG A 15 20.17 -0.34 -12.54
N LEU A 16 19.13 0.38 -13.01
CA LEU A 16 17.76 0.24 -12.54
C LEU A 16 16.83 -0.06 -13.71
N THR A 17 15.99 -1.06 -13.53
CA THR A 17 14.86 -1.35 -14.40
C THR A 17 13.57 -1.37 -13.58
N VAL A 18 12.58 -0.62 -14.00
CA VAL A 18 11.23 -0.62 -13.41
C VAL A 18 10.24 -1.26 -14.38
N TYR A 19 9.52 -2.24 -13.91
CA TYR A 19 8.47 -2.94 -14.64
C TYR A 19 7.10 -2.48 -14.17
N GLY A 20 6.20 -2.23 -15.10
CA GLY A 20 4.84 -1.85 -14.77
C GLY A 20 3.85 -2.21 -15.89
N ALA A 21 2.58 -2.23 -15.52
CA ALA A 21 1.47 -2.46 -16.42
C ALA A 21 0.28 -1.57 -16.04
N ALA A 22 -0.64 -1.35 -16.99
CA ALA A 22 -1.89 -0.65 -16.76
C ALA A 22 -3.08 -1.59 -17.00
N PHE A 23 -4.18 -1.39 -16.30
CA PHE A 23 -5.42 -2.06 -16.60
C PHE A 23 -6.00 -1.50 -17.92
N SER A 24 -6.56 -2.36 -18.74
CA SER A 24 -7.28 -1.97 -19.96
C SER A 24 -8.77 -1.71 -19.70
N GLY A 25 -9.27 -2.01 -18.53
CA GLY A 25 -10.67 -1.87 -18.12
C GLY A 25 -10.81 -1.73 -16.61
N PRO A 26 -12.03 -1.80 -16.08
CA PRO A 26 -12.29 -1.68 -14.64
C PRO A 26 -11.79 -2.89 -13.83
N GLU A 27 -11.56 -4.01 -14.49
CA GLU A 27 -11.08 -5.26 -13.90
C GLU A 27 -9.90 -5.81 -14.69
N GLN A 28 -9.04 -6.57 -14.02
CA GLN A 28 -7.89 -7.28 -14.59
C GLN A 28 -7.81 -8.67 -13.93
N PRO A 29 -8.54 -9.68 -14.45
CA PRO A 29 -8.60 -11.01 -13.81
C PRO A 29 -7.34 -11.84 -14.00
N GLU A 30 -6.48 -11.47 -14.96
CA GLU A 30 -5.22 -12.14 -15.23
C GLU A 30 -4.06 -11.44 -14.53
N GLY A 31 -3.19 -12.22 -13.87
CA GLY A 31 -2.02 -11.70 -13.15
C GLY A 31 -0.92 -11.22 -14.09
N PHE A 32 -0.43 -10.00 -13.92
CA PHE A 32 0.68 -9.47 -14.72
C PHE A 32 2.04 -10.14 -14.41
N LEU A 33 2.22 -10.74 -13.24
CA LEU A 33 3.45 -11.44 -12.89
C LEU A 33 3.49 -12.90 -13.35
N THR A 34 2.40 -13.43 -13.91
CA THR A 34 2.34 -14.83 -14.34
C THR A 34 3.43 -15.14 -15.38
N GLY A 35 4.33 -16.03 -15.02
CA GLY A 35 5.46 -16.43 -15.88
C GLY A 35 6.58 -15.38 -16.04
N PHE A 36 6.52 -14.26 -15.31
CA PHE A 36 7.56 -13.24 -15.37
C PHE A 36 8.73 -13.58 -14.44
N THR A 37 9.94 -13.35 -14.96
CA THR A 37 11.18 -13.37 -14.17
C THR A 37 12.11 -12.28 -14.68
N ALA A 38 12.58 -11.41 -13.79
CA ALA A 38 13.57 -10.39 -14.11
C ALA A 38 14.92 -11.00 -14.50
N PRO A 39 15.67 -10.41 -15.45
CA PRO A 39 16.97 -10.93 -15.87
C PRO A 39 18.00 -10.89 -14.72
N ALA A 40 18.93 -11.84 -14.74
CA ALA A 40 20.07 -11.86 -13.81
C ALA A 40 21.25 -11.04 -14.41
N ASP A 41 21.05 -9.75 -14.61
CA ASP A 41 21.98 -8.83 -15.29
C ASP A 41 22.76 -7.91 -14.33
N GLY A 42 22.55 -8.08 -13.02
CA GLY A 42 23.17 -7.26 -11.97
C GLY A 42 22.53 -5.88 -11.77
N ASN A 43 21.40 -5.63 -12.42
CA ASN A 43 20.61 -4.44 -12.19
C ASN A 43 19.65 -4.62 -11.01
N ILE A 44 19.14 -3.49 -10.51
CA ILE A 44 18.03 -3.45 -9.57
C ILE A 44 16.73 -3.54 -10.36
N HIS A 45 15.87 -4.47 -9.98
CA HIS A 45 14.58 -4.72 -10.64
C HIS A 45 13.41 -4.38 -9.70
N ILE A 46 12.63 -3.38 -10.06
CA ILE A 46 11.46 -2.93 -9.30
C ILE A 46 10.18 -3.19 -10.10
N GLY A 47 9.21 -3.85 -9.50
CA GLY A 47 7.85 -3.93 -10.01
C GLY A 47 6.99 -2.78 -9.45
N LEU A 48 6.15 -2.17 -10.29
CA LEU A 48 5.17 -1.17 -9.92
C LEU A 48 3.81 -1.60 -10.47
N LEU A 49 2.96 -2.18 -9.63
CA LEU A 49 1.70 -2.79 -10.05
C LEU A 49 0.54 -2.38 -9.14
N HIS A 50 -0.64 -2.37 -9.73
CA HIS A 50 -1.90 -2.28 -9.00
C HIS A 50 -2.49 -3.69 -8.92
N GLY A 51 -2.74 -4.22 -7.71
CA GLY A 51 -3.21 -5.60 -7.57
C GLY A 51 -3.27 -6.12 -6.14
N GLU A 52 -3.70 -7.37 -6.03
CA GLU A 52 -3.90 -8.08 -4.77
C GLU A 52 -3.03 -9.33 -4.71
N VAL A 53 -2.49 -9.62 -3.51
CA VAL A 53 -1.72 -10.86 -3.29
C VAL A 53 -2.61 -11.90 -2.64
N ASP A 54 -2.65 -13.09 -3.25
CA ASP A 54 -3.48 -14.23 -2.85
C ASP A 54 -4.97 -13.86 -2.61
N PRO A 55 -5.64 -13.14 -3.52
CA PRO A 55 -7.02 -12.75 -3.32
C PRO A 55 -7.95 -13.96 -3.36
N ALA A 56 -9.09 -13.88 -2.65
CA ALA A 56 -10.13 -14.89 -2.71
C ALA A 56 -10.84 -14.92 -4.09
N GLU A 57 -10.90 -13.77 -4.76
CA GLU A 57 -11.47 -13.60 -6.09
C GLU A 57 -10.45 -12.91 -7.01
N ALA A 58 -10.26 -13.47 -8.20
CA ALA A 58 -9.30 -12.96 -9.19
C ALA A 58 -9.92 -11.83 -10.03
N ARG A 59 -9.96 -10.61 -9.50
CA ARG A 59 -10.57 -9.46 -10.20
C ARG A 59 -9.58 -8.35 -10.56
N TYR A 60 -8.59 -8.11 -9.70
CA TYR A 60 -7.73 -6.91 -9.79
C TYR A 60 -6.26 -7.28 -9.78
N ASN A 61 -5.77 -7.86 -10.90
CA ASN A 61 -4.40 -8.34 -11.06
C ASN A 61 -4.01 -9.24 -9.89
N PRO A 62 -4.58 -10.45 -9.81
CA PRO A 62 -4.25 -11.41 -8.76
C PRO A 62 -2.80 -11.83 -8.88
N ILE A 63 -2.04 -11.74 -7.81
CA ILE A 63 -0.62 -12.09 -7.75
C ILE A 63 -0.46 -13.17 -6.68
N ARG A 64 0.18 -14.27 -7.01
CA ARG A 64 0.50 -15.32 -6.03
C ARG A 64 1.84 -15.03 -5.37
N ARG A 65 2.00 -15.42 -4.12
CA ARG A 65 3.29 -15.29 -3.42
C ARG A 65 4.42 -16.04 -4.12
N GLU A 66 4.10 -17.20 -4.71
CA GLU A 66 5.03 -17.98 -5.49
C GLU A 66 5.49 -17.23 -6.76
N GLU A 67 4.60 -16.48 -7.41
CA GLU A 67 4.93 -15.64 -8.57
C GLU A 67 5.85 -14.48 -8.16
N ILE A 68 5.58 -13.85 -7.01
CA ILE A 68 6.48 -12.82 -6.47
C ILE A 68 7.87 -13.42 -6.19
N ALA A 69 7.91 -14.57 -5.53
CA ALA A 69 9.18 -15.25 -5.22
C ALA A 69 9.96 -15.65 -6.48
N ALA A 70 9.26 -16.09 -7.54
CA ALA A 70 9.86 -16.49 -8.82
C ALA A 70 10.22 -15.30 -9.72
N SER A 71 9.65 -14.12 -9.49
CA SER A 71 9.81 -12.93 -10.33
C SER A 71 11.25 -12.40 -10.37
N SER A 72 12.08 -12.74 -9.39
CA SER A 72 13.44 -12.18 -9.22
C SER A 72 13.49 -10.65 -9.12
N LEU A 73 12.39 -10.00 -8.79
CA LEU A 73 12.37 -8.58 -8.45
C LEU A 73 13.10 -8.35 -7.11
N ASP A 74 13.67 -7.17 -6.93
CA ASP A 74 14.21 -6.75 -5.64
C ASP A 74 13.11 -6.11 -4.79
N TYR A 75 12.24 -5.29 -5.42
CA TYR A 75 11.09 -4.69 -4.76
C TYR A 75 9.85 -4.73 -5.66
N LEU A 76 8.69 -4.95 -5.06
CA LEU A 76 7.38 -4.84 -5.71
C LEU A 76 6.53 -3.82 -4.97
N ALA A 77 6.40 -2.63 -5.55
CA ALA A 77 5.49 -1.59 -5.08
C ALA A 77 4.07 -1.89 -5.54
N LEU A 78 3.15 -2.01 -4.59
CA LEU A 78 1.77 -2.38 -4.86
C LEU A 78 0.80 -1.24 -4.53
N GLY A 79 -0.10 -0.95 -5.47
CA GLY A 79 -1.32 -0.17 -5.26
C GLY A 79 -2.54 -1.07 -5.08
N HIS A 80 -3.72 -0.51 -4.99
CA HIS A 80 -5.05 -1.11 -4.82
C HIS A 80 -5.52 -1.12 -3.36
N ILE A 81 -4.77 -1.69 -2.43
CA ILE A 81 -5.16 -1.76 -1.02
C ILE A 81 -4.91 -0.40 -0.37
N HIS A 82 -5.99 0.26 0.09
CA HIS A 82 -5.93 1.59 0.71
C HIS A 82 -5.44 1.57 2.17
N LYS A 83 -5.34 0.39 2.75
CA LYS A 83 -4.76 0.19 4.08
C LYS A 83 -3.27 -0.12 3.94
N ARG A 84 -2.42 0.57 4.72
CA ARG A 84 -1.01 0.23 4.84
C ARG A 84 -0.84 -1.22 5.32
N THR A 85 0.08 -1.94 4.73
CA THR A 85 0.55 -3.24 5.21
C THR A 85 2.00 -3.16 5.64
N GLU A 86 2.40 -4.00 6.57
CA GLU A 86 3.83 -4.24 6.78
C GLU A 86 4.44 -4.89 5.52
N PRO A 87 5.71 -4.57 5.20
CA PRO A 87 6.38 -5.20 4.08
C PRO A 87 6.40 -6.72 4.18
N LEU A 88 6.02 -7.39 3.09
CA LEU A 88 5.99 -8.83 2.96
C LEU A 88 7.21 -9.30 2.16
N THR A 89 7.87 -10.38 2.60
CA THR A 89 8.98 -10.98 1.87
C THR A 89 8.53 -12.28 1.20
N CYS A 90 8.73 -12.37 -0.12
CA CYS A 90 8.46 -13.55 -0.93
C CYS A 90 9.73 -13.91 -1.72
N GLY A 91 10.42 -14.99 -1.34
CA GLY A 91 11.76 -15.28 -1.84
C GLY A 91 12.73 -14.15 -1.48
N LYS A 92 13.40 -13.53 -2.48
CA LYS A 92 14.23 -12.35 -2.28
C LYS A 92 13.42 -11.03 -2.36
N THR A 93 12.23 -11.06 -2.94
CA THR A 93 11.44 -9.87 -3.24
C THR A 93 10.73 -9.35 -2.00
N ILE A 94 10.90 -8.07 -1.71
CA ILE A 94 10.09 -7.35 -0.72
C ILE A 94 8.93 -6.68 -1.44
N CYS A 95 7.70 -6.82 -0.94
CA CYS A 95 6.56 -6.13 -1.48
C CYS A 95 5.72 -5.45 -0.38
N ALA A 96 5.06 -4.33 -0.72
CA ALA A 96 4.23 -3.61 0.23
C ALA A 96 3.16 -2.77 -0.46
N TRP A 97 2.02 -2.58 0.24
CA TRP A 97 1.06 -1.53 -0.02
C TRP A 97 1.26 -0.39 0.97
N PRO A 98 1.57 0.82 0.52
CA PRO A 98 1.65 1.98 1.41
C PRO A 98 0.27 2.44 1.91
N GLY A 99 -0.81 1.96 1.28
CA GLY A 99 -2.14 2.50 1.43
C GLY A 99 -2.38 3.72 0.55
N CYS A 100 -3.37 4.51 0.90
CA CYS A 100 -3.61 5.81 0.27
C CYS A 100 -2.83 6.92 1.00
N PRO A 101 -2.38 7.98 0.29
CA PRO A 101 -1.61 9.07 0.90
C PRO A 101 -2.45 9.96 1.82
N GLU A 102 -3.77 10.02 1.59
CA GLU A 102 -4.75 10.71 2.46
C GLU A 102 -6.07 9.93 2.44
N GLY A 103 -6.72 9.78 3.60
CA GLY A 103 -8.04 9.16 3.71
C GLY A 103 -9.14 10.05 3.14
N ARG A 104 -10.19 9.43 2.59
CA ARG A 104 -11.33 10.11 1.97
C ARG A 104 -12.64 9.92 2.73
N GLY A 105 -12.64 9.07 3.75
CA GLY A 105 -13.83 8.76 4.53
C GLY A 105 -13.56 7.90 5.77
N PHE A 106 -14.62 7.58 6.48
CA PHE A 106 -14.58 6.77 7.70
C PHE A 106 -14.42 5.27 7.47
N ASP A 107 -14.23 4.85 6.25
CA ASP A 107 -13.76 3.54 5.80
C ASP A 107 -12.23 3.49 5.64
N GLU A 108 -11.58 4.65 5.69
CA GLU A 108 -10.13 4.80 5.55
C GLU A 108 -9.50 5.46 6.78
N LEU A 109 -9.67 4.85 7.95
CA LEU A 109 -9.27 5.39 9.25
C LEU A 109 -7.76 5.48 9.45
N GLY A 110 -7.36 6.34 10.40
CA GLY A 110 -6.03 6.41 10.98
C GLY A 110 -5.00 7.07 10.09
N GLU A 111 -3.75 6.76 10.39
CA GLU A 111 -2.58 7.36 9.74
C GLU A 111 -2.44 6.90 8.29
N LYS A 112 -2.22 7.86 7.38
CA LYS A 112 -2.04 7.66 5.95
C LYS A 112 -0.73 8.28 5.48
N GLY A 113 -0.14 7.70 4.42
CA GLY A 113 1.16 8.16 3.94
C GLY A 113 1.72 7.26 2.83
N PHE A 114 3.03 7.19 2.77
CA PHE A 114 3.73 6.41 1.77
C PHE A 114 5.01 5.77 2.33
N TYR A 115 5.55 4.78 1.62
CA TYR A 115 6.88 4.25 1.91
C TYR A 115 7.95 5.04 1.15
N SER A 116 8.95 5.49 1.87
CA SER A 116 10.24 5.94 1.33
C SER A 116 11.27 4.86 1.59
N GLY A 117 12.20 4.66 0.67
CA GLY A 117 13.20 3.62 0.87
C GLY A 117 14.43 3.78 0.01
N THR A 118 15.39 2.91 0.29
CA THR A 118 16.64 2.80 -0.44
C THR A 118 16.90 1.36 -0.82
N VAL A 119 17.56 1.17 -1.95
CA VAL A 119 18.15 -0.10 -2.35
C VAL A 119 19.66 0.04 -2.21
N GLY A 120 20.28 -0.77 -1.37
CA GLY A 120 21.72 -0.82 -1.21
C GLY A 120 22.42 -1.51 -2.39
N ASP A 121 23.72 -1.29 -2.52
CA ASP A 121 24.54 -1.98 -3.53
C ASP A 121 24.56 -3.50 -3.37
N ASP A 122 24.24 -3.99 -2.19
CA ASP A 122 24.07 -5.40 -1.83
C ASP A 122 22.64 -5.94 -2.12
N GLY A 123 21.78 -5.14 -2.75
CA GLY A 123 20.39 -5.48 -3.05
C GLY A 123 19.44 -5.39 -1.86
N ARG A 124 19.89 -4.96 -0.68
CA ARG A 124 19.02 -4.81 0.48
C ARG A 124 18.09 -3.64 0.32
N ILE A 125 16.81 -3.89 0.59
CA ILE A 125 15.74 -2.89 0.60
C ILE A 125 15.53 -2.42 2.04
N SER A 126 15.55 -1.11 2.25
CA SER A 126 15.12 -0.47 3.50
C SER A 126 13.93 0.41 3.23
N LEU A 127 12.83 0.18 3.93
CA LEU A 127 11.59 0.94 3.80
C LEU A 127 11.26 1.64 5.12
N THR A 128 10.88 2.90 5.03
CA THR A 128 10.35 3.68 6.15
C THR A 128 9.00 4.26 5.75
N PHE A 129 7.99 4.04 6.57
CA PHE A 129 6.71 4.69 6.35
C PHE A 129 6.79 6.16 6.75
N ILE A 130 6.36 7.03 5.86
CA ILE A 130 6.31 8.47 6.08
C ILE A 130 4.83 8.88 6.19
N PRO A 131 4.35 9.29 7.37
CA PRO A 131 3.04 9.90 7.52
C PRO A 131 2.96 11.15 6.65
N PHE A 132 1.92 11.23 5.83
CA PHE A 132 1.78 12.33 4.86
C PHE A 132 0.43 13.04 4.94
N ALA A 133 -0.62 12.30 5.33
CA ALA A 133 -1.96 12.85 5.43
C ALA A 133 -2.01 14.05 6.37
N ARG A 134 -2.66 15.12 5.92
CA ARG A 134 -2.86 16.32 6.73
C ARG A 134 -3.91 16.10 7.83
N ARG A 135 -4.86 15.18 7.61
CA ARG A 135 -5.95 14.88 8.53
C ARG A 135 -6.19 13.39 8.61
N ARG A 136 -6.76 12.95 9.72
CA ARG A 136 -7.15 11.56 9.93
C ARG A 136 -8.66 11.46 10.07
N TYR A 137 -9.21 10.34 9.68
CA TYR A 137 -10.57 9.93 10.00
C TYR A 137 -10.51 8.95 11.17
N GLU A 138 -11.23 9.26 12.25
CA GLU A 138 -11.22 8.48 13.48
C GLU A 138 -12.65 8.19 13.92
N ILE A 139 -12.87 7.03 14.56
CA ILE A 139 -14.14 6.68 15.17
C ILE A 139 -13.93 6.55 16.68
N LEU A 140 -14.65 7.37 17.45
CA LEU A 140 -14.65 7.30 18.90
C LEU A 140 -15.97 6.76 19.39
N THR A 141 -15.93 5.72 20.24
CA THR A 141 -17.10 5.25 20.98
C THR A 141 -17.07 5.85 22.37
N VAL A 142 -18.14 6.56 22.75
CA VAL A 142 -18.24 7.26 24.02
C VAL A 142 -19.46 6.75 24.78
N ASP A 143 -19.19 6.14 25.94
CA ASP A 143 -20.24 5.75 26.88
C ASP A 143 -20.75 6.98 27.65
N VAL A 144 -22.03 7.26 27.52
CA VAL A 144 -22.71 8.39 28.16
C VAL A 144 -23.61 7.96 29.33
N THR A 145 -23.52 6.70 29.77
CA THR A 145 -24.33 6.18 30.91
C THR A 145 -24.13 7.05 32.15
N GLY A 146 -25.20 7.69 32.62
CA GLY A 146 -25.16 8.55 33.81
C GLY A 146 -24.32 9.82 33.70
N ARG A 147 -23.92 10.22 32.49
CA ARG A 147 -23.10 11.40 32.21
C ARG A 147 -23.84 12.40 31.32
N GLU A 148 -23.45 13.66 31.42
CA GLU A 148 -23.92 14.66 30.44
C GLU A 148 -23.19 14.35 29.10
N PRO A 149 -23.94 14.09 27.99
CA PRO A 149 -23.36 13.60 26.76
C PRO A 149 -22.28 14.49 26.15
N ARG A 150 -22.50 15.80 26.14
CA ARG A 150 -21.55 16.76 25.60
C ARG A 150 -20.23 16.73 26.36
N ALA A 151 -20.31 16.78 27.69
CA ALA A 151 -19.11 16.73 28.54
C ALA A 151 -18.35 15.40 28.40
N ALA A 152 -19.09 14.28 28.19
CA ALA A 152 -18.48 12.97 27.95
C ALA A 152 -17.72 12.95 26.60
N VAL A 153 -18.29 13.52 25.54
CA VAL A 153 -17.64 13.63 24.23
C VAL A 153 -16.43 14.55 24.29
N GLU A 154 -16.58 15.75 24.89
CA GLU A 154 -15.46 16.70 25.04
C GLU A 154 -14.27 16.08 25.79
N ALA A 155 -14.55 15.29 26.82
CA ALA A 155 -13.52 14.59 27.59
C ALA A 155 -12.86 13.42 26.84
N ALA A 156 -13.53 12.84 25.85
CA ALA A 156 -13.04 11.72 25.04
C ALA A 156 -12.19 12.17 23.86
N LEU A 157 -12.34 13.42 23.40
CA LEU A 157 -11.55 13.95 22.29
C LEU A 157 -10.08 14.13 22.69
N PRO A 158 -9.12 13.72 21.82
CA PRO A 158 -7.71 14.02 22.06
C PRO A 158 -7.43 15.54 22.10
N ALA A 159 -6.36 15.93 22.79
CA ALA A 159 -6.03 17.35 22.96
C ALA A 159 -5.70 18.07 21.64
N GLU A 160 -5.16 17.35 20.65
CA GLU A 160 -4.79 17.89 19.35
C GLU A 160 -5.70 17.33 18.24
N THR A 161 -6.88 17.94 18.08
CA THR A 161 -7.92 17.46 17.16
C THR A 161 -8.21 18.39 15.97
N ALA A 162 -7.52 19.54 15.90
CA ALA A 162 -7.91 20.64 15.00
C ALA A 162 -7.96 20.29 13.51
N LEU A 163 -7.24 19.23 13.08
CA LEU A 163 -7.21 18.80 11.68
C LEU A 163 -7.98 17.50 11.43
N ASP A 164 -8.23 16.70 12.47
CA ASP A 164 -8.81 15.38 12.31
C ASP A 164 -10.36 15.42 12.25
N LEU A 165 -10.94 14.39 11.67
CA LEU A 165 -12.37 14.22 11.49
C LEU A 165 -12.85 13.05 12.36
N TYR A 166 -13.76 13.31 13.28
CA TYR A 166 -14.26 12.32 14.21
C TYR A 166 -15.71 11.94 13.92
N ARG A 167 -15.97 10.63 13.84
CA ARG A 167 -17.31 10.06 13.99
C ARG A 167 -17.48 9.62 15.42
N ILE A 168 -18.41 10.24 16.15
CA ILE A 168 -18.72 9.88 17.53
C ILE A 168 -19.88 8.90 17.55
N LEU A 169 -19.66 7.73 18.17
CA LEU A 169 -20.69 6.73 18.43
C LEU A 169 -20.99 6.77 19.92
N LEU A 170 -22.20 7.17 20.27
CA LEU A 170 -22.66 7.21 21.66
C LEU A 170 -23.23 5.84 22.04
N THR A 171 -22.88 5.37 23.24
CA THR A 171 -23.40 4.16 23.87
C THR A 171 -23.87 4.46 25.28
N GLY A 172 -24.77 3.61 25.85
CA GLY A 172 -25.30 3.78 27.20
C GLY A 172 -26.82 3.77 27.26
#